data_5ac06cade1f4298ec3b05c30885ca102
#
_entry.id   5ac06cade1f4298ec3b05c30885ca102
#
_cell.length_a   1.000
_cell.length_b   1.000
_cell.length_c   1.000
_cell.angle_alpha   90.00
_cell.angle_beta   90.00
_cell.angle_gamma   90.00
#
_symmetry.space_group_name_H-M   'P 1'
#
loop_
_entity.id
_entity.type
_entity.pdbx_description
1 polymer ?
#
loop_
_entity_poly.entity_id
_entity_poly.type
_entity_poly.pdbx_seq_one_letter_code
_entity_poly.pdbx_strand_id
1 'polypeptide(L)'
;MGVMGQSLALNLAHHGYQVAVFNRFPDETKNFAASRAQNEKLVYPTYDLREFLDSLEAPRKIILMVKAGDVVDSVTDELAEYLEPGDIVIDGGNSYYADTEMRMEKYAKKQIVFFGMGVSGGEKGALEGPSIMPSGNREIYTRYLEKMLATIAAHTQDGSSCCEYIGSGGSGHYVKMVHNGIEYGDIQIINEAYFLLKQLCHLSNPEIADIFERWNEGRLKSYLVEISSKILREKDPLSGNDLVDMILDEAGQKGTGMWTAIEALNKHVVAPTMTEAVFARNLSALKDQRIVASQQFKKNTLPSTIDAETFIQDLEHAVYASKIMSYAQGFDLLKEASACNNWDLKLGNIALLWREGCIIRAVFLDRIKSAYDEGEVVNLMLTREFRNEILEALESWRRVVSTSIVSGVCVPTLANSLIYFDGYTTERLPANLCQAQRDWFGAHTFRRIDKPRDESFHHKWENF
;
A
#
# COMPACT_ATOMS: atom_id res chain seq x y z
N MET A 1 6.84 24.09 4.47
CA MET A 1 5.78 23.18 3.98
C MET A 1 6.42 21.98 3.30
N GLY A 2 5.97 20.78 3.63
CA GLY A 2 6.43 19.56 2.96
C GLY A 2 5.95 19.47 1.51
N VAL A 3 6.67 18.68 0.67
CA VAL A 3 6.46 18.58 -0.78
C VAL A 3 5.01 18.24 -1.16
N MET A 4 4.40 17.28 -0.45
CA MET A 4 2.99 16.88 -0.69
C MET A 4 2.00 18.02 -0.41
N GLY A 5 2.18 18.76 0.69
CA GLY A 5 1.32 19.90 1.03
C GLY A 5 1.42 21.04 0.02
N GLN A 6 2.64 21.34 -0.45
CA GLN A 6 2.86 22.32 -1.52
C GLN A 6 2.14 21.91 -2.81
N SER A 7 2.30 20.64 -3.23
CA SER A 7 1.70 20.11 -4.46
C SER A 7 0.18 20.11 -4.40
N LEU A 8 -0.41 19.71 -3.26
CA LEU A 8 -1.86 19.73 -3.09
C LEU A 8 -2.43 21.15 -3.07
N ALA A 9 -1.73 22.12 -2.45
CA ALA A 9 -2.14 23.53 -2.47
C ALA A 9 -2.14 24.11 -3.90
N LEU A 10 -1.13 23.80 -4.69
CA LEU A 10 -1.06 24.19 -6.11
C LEU A 10 -2.18 23.52 -6.93
N ASN A 11 -2.43 22.22 -6.70
CA ASN A 11 -3.52 21.51 -7.37
C ASN A 11 -4.88 22.17 -7.11
N LEU A 12 -5.19 22.49 -5.85
CA LEU A 12 -6.40 23.25 -5.50
C LEU A 12 -6.47 24.59 -6.23
N ALA A 13 -5.38 25.37 -6.24
CA ALA A 13 -5.31 26.65 -6.92
C ALA A 13 -5.49 26.53 -8.45
N HIS A 14 -4.88 25.53 -9.08
CA HIS A 14 -5.02 25.27 -10.51
C HIS A 14 -6.48 24.91 -10.91
N HIS A 15 -7.25 24.34 -9.95
CA HIS A 15 -8.68 24.07 -10.14
C HIS A 15 -9.59 25.22 -9.69
N GLY A 16 -9.04 26.42 -9.45
CA GLY A 16 -9.79 27.65 -9.20
C GLY A 16 -10.19 27.88 -7.74
N TYR A 17 -9.69 27.08 -6.80
CA TYR A 17 -9.93 27.31 -5.38
C TYR A 17 -8.94 28.34 -4.81
N GLN A 18 -9.43 29.23 -3.97
CA GLN A 18 -8.58 30.09 -3.15
C GLN A 18 -8.02 29.30 -1.98
N VAL A 19 -6.71 29.29 -1.81
CA VAL A 19 -6.02 28.42 -0.83
C VAL A 19 -5.11 29.27 0.05
N ALA A 20 -5.46 29.42 1.32
CA ALA A 20 -4.51 29.92 2.31
C ALA A 20 -3.53 28.80 2.70
N VAL A 21 -2.26 29.15 2.83
CA VAL A 21 -1.21 28.22 3.23
C VAL A 21 -0.47 28.71 4.46
N PHE A 22 -0.29 27.81 5.42
CA PHE A 22 0.38 28.08 6.69
C PHE A 22 1.38 26.97 7.02
N ASN A 23 2.50 27.35 7.59
CA ASN A 23 3.45 26.43 8.22
C ASN A 23 3.92 27.02 9.55
N ARG A 24 4.08 26.17 10.57
CA ARG A 24 4.58 26.56 11.89
C ARG A 24 5.94 27.28 11.82
N PHE A 25 6.72 27.02 10.78
CA PHE A 25 7.97 27.71 10.48
C PHE A 25 7.72 28.69 9.31
N PRO A 26 7.59 30.01 9.55
CA PRO A 26 7.21 30.98 8.53
C PRO A 26 8.12 31.00 7.30
N ASP A 27 9.40 30.70 7.45
CA ASP A 27 10.36 30.68 6.35
C ASP A 27 10.04 29.59 5.32
N GLU A 28 9.44 28.48 5.73
CA GLU A 28 8.95 27.45 4.80
C GLU A 28 7.82 27.97 3.91
N THR A 29 6.90 28.77 4.47
CA THR A 29 5.83 29.39 3.68
C THR A 29 6.39 30.48 2.76
N LYS A 30 7.35 31.29 3.23
CA LYS A 30 8.04 32.30 2.40
C LYS A 30 8.76 31.63 1.22
N ASN A 31 9.51 30.58 1.47
CA ASN A 31 10.23 29.85 0.42
C ASN A 31 9.28 29.28 -0.62
N PHE A 32 8.15 28.68 -0.20
CA PHE A 32 7.12 28.17 -1.10
C PHE A 32 6.52 29.32 -1.95
N ALA A 33 6.13 30.44 -1.32
CA ALA A 33 5.57 31.59 -2.01
C ALA A 33 6.56 32.21 -3.02
N ALA A 34 7.85 32.28 -2.68
CA ALA A 34 8.89 32.83 -3.53
C ALA A 34 9.37 31.90 -4.65
N SER A 35 9.04 30.63 -4.59
CA SER A 35 9.45 29.58 -5.55
C SER A 35 8.27 29.01 -6.33
N ARG A 36 7.70 27.90 -5.85
CA ARG A 36 6.67 27.13 -6.56
C ARG A 36 5.34 27.87 -6.73
N ALA A 37 4.99 28.76 -5.79
CA ALA A 37 3.75 29.55 -5.82
C ALA A 37 3.95 31.00 -6.27
N GLN A 38 5.12 31.38 -6.78
CA GLN A 38 5.47 32.79 -7.12
C GLN A 38 4.46 33.43 -8.09
N ASN A 39 3.88 32.70 -9.00
CA ASN A 39 2.93 33.19 -9.99
C ASN A 39 1.47 32.76 -9.72
N GLU A 40 1.20 32.11 -8.59
CA GLU A 40 -0.10 31.55 -8.27
C GLU A 40 -0.97 32.59 -7.53
N LYS A 41 -1.91 33.20 -8.26
CA LYS A 41 -2.78 34.25 -7.73
C LYS A 41 -3.81 33.77 -6.70
N LEU A 42 -4.08 32.49 -6.67
CA LEU A 42 -5.07 31.87 -5.78
C LEU A 42 -4.45 31.23 -4.53
N VAL A 43 -3.13 31.32 -4.36
CA VAL A 43 -2.42 30.87 -3.16
C VAL A 43 -2.09 32.08 -2.28
N TYR A 44 -2.60 32.08 -1.06
CA TYR A 44 -2.43 33.13 -0.06
C TYR A 44 -1.50 32.65 1.06
N PRO A 45 -0.21 33.07 1.05
CA PRO A 45 0.71 32.71 2.11
C PRO A 45 0.38 33.50 3.40
N THR A 46 0.27 32.78 4.51
CA THR A 46 0.07 33.34 5.86
C THR A 46 1.22 32.92 6.76
N TYR A 47 1.56 33.76 7.74
CA TYR A 47 2.79 33.60 8.52
C TYR A 47 2.55 33.39 10.01
N ASP A 48 1.32 33.58 10.47
CA ASP A 48 0.87 33.20 11.81
C ASP A 48 -0.49 32.49 11.73
N LEU A 49 -0.83 31.76 12.80
CA LEU A 49 -2.02 30.93 12.85
C LEU A 49 -3.32 31.73 12.80
N ARG A 50 -3.34 32.91 13.44
CA ARG A 50 -4.55 33.73 13.49
C ARG A 50 -4.82 34.34 12.11
N GLU A 51 -3.80 34.91 11.46
CA GLU A 51 -3.88 35.40 10.09
C GLU A 51 -4.43 34.30 9.15
N PHE A 52 -3.91 33.06 9.29
CA PHE A 52 -4.38 31.92 8.52
C PHE A 52 -5.88 31.65 8.75
N LEU A 53 -6.30 31.54 10.01
CA LEU A 53 -7.69 31.22 10.36
C LEU A 53 -8.67 32.33 9.97
N ASP A 54 -8.27 33.60 10.12
CA ASP A 54 -9.09 34.77 9.77
C ASP A 54 -9.27 34.92 8.24
N SER A 55 -8.36 34.32 7.45
CA SER A 55 -8.46 34.30 5.97
C SER A 55 -9.45 33.27 5.42
N LEU A 56 -9.94 32.34 6.27
CA LEU A 56 -10.78 31.23 5.83
C LEU A 56 -12.27 31.54 6.02
N GLU A 57 -13.08 31.16 5.01
CA GLU A 57 -14.54 31.22 5.06
C GLU A 57 -15.11 30.14 5.99
N ALA A 58 -16.09 30.51 6.83
CA ALA A 58 -16.80 29.57 7.70
C ALA A 58 -17.86 28.74 6.94
N PRO A 59 -18.07 27.45 7.22
CA PRO A 59 -17.20 26.67 8.10
C PRO A 59 -15.81 26.51 7.48
N ARG A 60 -14.78 26.74 8.28
CA ARG A 60 -13.39 26.60 7.83
C ARG A 60 -13.10 25.18 7.40
N LYS A 61 -12.36 25.00 6.30
CA LYS A 61 -11.92 23.69 5.78
C LYS A 61 -10.40 23.67 5.78
N ILE A 62 -9.81 22.91 6.68
CA ILE A 62 -8.35 22.88 6.94
C ILE A 62 -7.81 21.49 6.63
N ILE A 63 -6.92 21.40 5.63
CA ILE A 63 -6.26 20.13 5.28
C ILE A 63 -4.88 20.11 5.94
N LEU A 64 -4.65 19.13 6.79
CA LEU A 64 -3.37 18.88 7.44
C LEU A 64 -2.52 17.96 6.56
N MET A 65 -1.33 18.42 6.17
CA MET A 65 -0.32 17.62 5.46
C MET A 65 0.96 17.56 6.29
N VAL A 66 0.85 16.95 7.47
CA VAL A 66 1.93 16.84 8.47
C VAL A 66 2.32 15.39 8.72
N LYS A 67 3.42 15.16 9.45
CA LYS A 67 3.84 13.82 9.84
C LYS A 67 2.79 13.19 10.77
N ALA A 68 2.43 11.93 10.51
CA ALA A 68 1.52 11.15 11.33
C ALA A 68 2.00 11.01 12.80
N GLY A 69 1.07 10.73 13.70
CA GLY A 69 1.30 10.58 15.14
C GLY A 69 1.14 11.90 15.91
N ASP A 70 1.91 12.10 16.96
CA ASP A 70 1.81 13.21 17.92
C ASP A 70 1.83 14.61 17.27
N VAL A 71 2.43 14.72 16.07
CA VAL A 71 2.45 16.00 15.33
C VAL A 71 1.05 16.41 14.91
N VAL A 72 0.21 15.46 14.46
CA VAL A 72 -1.20 15.72 14.12
C VAL A 72 -1.94 16.20 15.37
N ASP A 73 -1.73 15.54 16.50
CA ASP A 73 -2.37 15.91 17.78
C ASP A 73 -1.97 17.32 18.20
N SER A 74 -0.68 17.63 18.20
CA SER A 74 -0.15 18.95 18.55
C SER A 74 -0.74 20.08 17.69
N VAL A 75 -0.80 19.85 16.37
CA VAL A 75 -1.35 20.86 15.43
C VAL A 75 -2.86 21.00 15.61
N THR A 76 -3.57 19.90 15.76
CA THR A 76 -5.03 19.95 15.87
C THR A 76 -5.47 20.51 17.24
N ASP A 77 -4.73 20.24 18.31
CA ASP A 77 -5.00 20.82 19.63
C ASP A 77 -4.81 22.34 19.62
N GLU A 78 -3.75 22.84 18.98
CA GLU A 78 -3.50 24.27 18.81
C GLU A 78 -4.61 24.92 17.97
N LEU A 79 -5.02 24.32 16.86
CA LEU A 79 -6.14 24.78 16.03
C LEU A 79 -7.44 24.83 16.83
N ALA A 80 -7.72 23.79 17.63
CA ALA A 80 -8.97 23.67 18.38
C ALA A 80 -9.18 24.72 19.48
N GLU A 81 -8.19 25.55 19.78
CA GLU A 81 -8.32 26.72 20.66
C GLU A 81 -9.01 27.90 19.93
N TYR A 82 -8.99 27.93 18.60
CA TYR A 82 -9.48 29.04 17.78
C TYR A 82 -10.62 28.64 16.84
N LEU A 83 -10.83 27.33 16.62
CA LEU A 83 -11.89 26.83 15.75
C LEU A 83 -13.26 26.96 16.39
N GLU A 84 -14.26 27.19 15.54
CA GLU A 84 -15.66 27.31 15.92
C GLU A 84 -16.46 26.05 15.64
N PRO A 85 -17.62 25.85 16.30
CA PRO A 85 -18.52 24.75 15.97
C PRO A 85 -18.86 24.67 14.49
N GLY A 86 -18.66 23.51 13.91
CA GLY A 86 -18.91 23.27 12.47
C GLY A 86 -17.67 23.40 11.60
N ASP A 87 -16.54 23.93 12.10
CA ASP A 87 -15.28 23.95 11.36
C ASP A 87 -14.78 22.51 11.10
N ILE A 88 -14.10 22.31 9.96
CA ILE A 88 -13.73 21.01 9.41
C ILE A 88 -12.21 20.90 9.37
N VAL A 89 -11.65 19.93 10.06
CA VAL A 89 -10.23 19.56 10.00
C VAL A 89 -10.11 18.23 9.25
N ILE A 90 -9.24 18.17 8.25
CA ILE A 90 -9.04 17.01 7.39
C ILE A 90 -7.58 16.56 7.53
N ASP A 91 -7.35 15.41 8.13
CA ASP A 91 -6.02 14.82 8.18
C ASP A 91 -5.73 14.09 6.85
N GLY A 92 -4.91 14.71 6.01
CA GLY A 92 -4.46 14.17 4.71
C GLY A 92 -3.12 13.44 4.79
N GLY A 93 -2.58 13.24 6.00
CA GLY A 93 -1.36 12.46 6.24
C GLY A 93 -1.57 10.96 6.11
N ASN A 94 -0.48 10.21 6.25
CA ASN A 94 -0.55 8.74 6.36
C ASN A 94 -0.74 8.34 7.84
N SER A 95 -1.81 8.81 8.47
CA SER A 95 -2.10 8.54 9.87
C SER A 95 -2.60 7.11 10.10
N TYR A 96 -2.34 6.58 11.29
CA TYR A 96 -2.93 5.33 11.71
C TYR A 96 -4.44 5.51 11.97
N TYR A 97 -5.25 4.61 11.44
CA TYR A 97 -6.71 4.76 11.44
C TYR A 97 -7.33 4.86 12.83
N ALA A 98 -6.79 4.13 13.80
CA ALA A 98 -7.29 4.17 15.19
C ALA A 98 -7.03 5.52 15.86
N ASP A 99 -5.89 6.17 15.57
CA ASP A 99 -5.61 7.54 16.03
C ASP A 99 -6.63 8.52 15.43
N THR A 100 -7.00 8.30 14.17
CA THR A 100 -8.02 9.11 13.49
C THR A 100 -9.38 8.99 14.18
N GLU A 101 -9.79 7.79 14.57
CA GLU A 101 -11.04 7.56 15.31
C GLU A 101 -11.01 8.25 16.68
N MET A 102 -9.92 8.12 17.42
CA MET A 102 -9.75 8.84 18.69
C MET A 102 -9.83 10.37 18.51
N ARG A 103 -9.23 10.91 17.44
CA ARG A 103 -9.31 12.34 17.10
C ARG A 103 -10.72 12.77 16.77
N MET A 104 -11.45 11.98 15.98
CA MET A 104 -12.86 12.24 15.66
C MET A 104 -13.71 12.35 16.94
N GLU A 105 -13.57 11.41 17.88
CA GLU A 105 -14.27 11.45 19.16
C GLU A 105 -13.85 12.63 20.03
N LYS A 106 -12.55 12.95 20.08
CA LYS A 106 -11.99 14.06 20.85
C LYS A 106 -12.55 15.40 20.41
N TYR A 107 -12.52 15.68 19.10
CA TYR A 107 -12.91 16.98 18.55
C TYR A 107 -14.42 17.14 18.36
N ALA A 108 -15.17 16.03 18.26
CA ALA A 108 -16.63 16.07 18.31
C ALA A 108 -17.17 16.70 19.60
N LYS A 109 -16.49 16.53 20.74
CA LYS A 109 -16.83 17.16 22.02
C LYS A 109 -16.77 18.70 21.98
N LYS A 110 -15.98 19.25 21.06
CA LYS A 110 -15.87 20.69 20.76
C LYS A 110 -16.73 21.11 19.56
N GLN A 111 -17.55 20.21 19.04
CA GLN A 111 -18.34 20.40 17.81
C GLN A 111 -17.49 20.70 16.57
N ILE A 112 -16.21 20.35 16.56
CA ILE A 112 -15.30 20.41 15.43
C ILE A 112 -15.40 19.09 14.69
N VAL A 113 -15.52 19.17 13.37
CA VAL A 113 -15.60 17.98 12.51
C VAL A 113 -14.20 17.55 12.08
N PHE A 114 -13.82 16.32 12.42
CA PHE A 114 -12.54 15.77 12.01
C PHE A 114 -12.73 14.67 10.95
N PHE A 115 -11.94 14.74 9.87
CA PHE A 115 -11.92 13.75 8.79
C PHE A 115 -10.56 13.07 8.69
N GLY A 116 -10.56 11.77 8.37
CA GLY A 116 -9.41 11.07 7.85
C GLY A 116 -9.46 11.03 6.32
N MET A 117 -8.35 11.35 5.66
CA MET A 117 -8.28 11.37 4.19
C MET A 117 -6.98 10.72 3.71
N GLY A 118 -7.07 9.49 3.23
CA GLY A 118 -5.96 8.86 2.53
C GLY A 118 -5.67 9.57 1.21
N VAL A 119 -4.42 9.96 1.00
CA VAL A 119 -3.96 10.60 -0.26
C VAL A 119 -2.83 9.77 -0.84
N SER A 120 -2.91 9.41 -2.11
CA SER A 120 -1.88 8.66 -2.83
C SER A 120 -1.39 9.42 -4.07
N GLY A 121 -0.25 9.00 -4.65
CA GLY A 121 0.29 9.55 -5.89
C GLY A 121 1.65 10.23 -5.79
N GLY A 122 2.19 10.37 -4.57
CA GLY A 122 3.45 11.08 -4.36
C GLY A 122 3.37 12.55 -4.74
N GLU A 123 4.52 13.20 -4.92
CA GLU A 123 4.58 14.63 -5.25
C GLU A 123 3.86 14.98 -6.54
N LYS A 124 4.15 14.21 -7.60
CA LYS A 124 3.55 14.42 -8.92
C LYS A 124 2.03 14.20 -8.89
N GLY A 125 1.59 13.10 -8.29
CA GLY A 125 0.16 12.81 -8.17
C GLY A 125 -0.58 13.86 -7.35
N ALA A 126 -0.01 14.34 -6.24
CA ALA A 126 -0.62 15.41 -5.44
C ALA A 126 -0.80 16.71 -6.23
N LEU A 127 0.09 16.99 -7.21
CA LEU A 127 0.01 18.16 -8.08
C LEU A 127 -0.97 18.00 -9.25
N GLU A 128 -0.92 16.85 -9.91
CA GLU A 128 -1.64 16.61 -11.17
C GLU A 128 -2.99 15.92 -10.98
N GLY A 129 -3.23 15.30 -9.83
CA GLY A 129 -4.44 14.57 -9.47
C GLY A 129 -4.10 13.34 -8.64
N PRO A 130 -4.32 13.37 -7.32
CA PRO A 130 -4.13 12.21 -6.45
C PRO A 130 -5.35 11.27 -6.46
N SER A 131 -5.14 10.03 -6.04
CA SER A 131 -6.23 9.18 -5.54
C SER A 131 -6.56 9.58 -4.11
N ILE A 132 -7.83 9.84 -3.81
CA ILE A 132 -8.28 10.41 -2.53
C ILE A 132 -9.33 9.49 -1.88
N MET A 133 -9.12 9.15 -0.63
CA MET A 133 -9.92 8.20 0.16
C MET A 133 -10.43 8.89 1.46
N PRO A 134 -11.44 9.76 1.37
CA PRO A 134 -11.97 10.48 2.52
C PRO A 134 -12.92 9.61 3.36
N SER A 135 -12.88 9.78 4.68
CA SER A 135 -13.77 9.10 5.62
C SER A 135 -14.14 10.00 6.79
N GLY A 136 -15.34 9.78 7.35
CA GLY A 136 -15.85 10.55 8.47
C GLY A 136 -17.37 10.73 8.39
N ASN A 137 -17.88 11.90 8.71
CA ASN A 137 -19.31 12.20 8.63
C ASN A 137 -19.76 12.37 7.17
N ARG A 138 -20.63 11.48 6.70
CA ARG A 138 -21.09 11.46 5.30
C ARG A 138 -21.85 12.72 4.86
N GLU A 139 -22.71 13.26 5.73
CA GLU A 139 -23.49 14.45 5.43
C GLU A 139 -22.59 15.68 5.21
N ILE A 140 -21.61 15.85 6.11
CA ILE A 140 -20.62 16.94 6.02
C ILE A 140 -19.73 16.76 4.78
N TYR A 141 -19.30 15.52 4.49
CA TYR A 141 -18.55 15.23 3.28
C TYR A 141 -19.31 15.66 2.03
N THR A 142 -20.52 15.17 1.84
CA THR A 142 -21.34 15.47 0.65
C THR A 142 -21.62 16.97 0.51
N ARG A 143 -21.85 17.64 1.63
CA ARG A 143 -22.19 19.07 1.60
C ARG A 143 -20.99 19.98 1.31
N TYR A 144 -19.83 19.67 1.84
CA TYR A 144 -18.69 20.62 1.87
C TYR A 144 -17.42 20.16 1.17
N LEU A 145 -17.19 18.85 1.01
CA LEU A 145 -15.92 18.30 0.56
C LEU A 145 -16.00 17.57 -0.78
N GLU A 146 -17.08 16.87 -1.06
CA GLU A 146 -17.22 15.96 -2.20
C GLU A 146 -16.82 16.61 -3.52
N LYS A 147 -17.43 17.74 -3.86
CA LYS A 147 -17.17 18.44 -5.12
C LYS A 147 -15.70 18.87 -5.22
N MET A 148 -15.17 19.45 -4.15
CA MET A 148 -13.79 19.95 -4.13
C MET A 148 -12.80 18.80 -4.30
N LEU A 149 -12.93 17.74 -3.49
CA LEU A 149 -12.01 16.60 -3.53
C LEU A 149 -12.12 15.81 -4.84
N ALA A 150 -13.33 15.63 -5.38
CA ALA A 150 -13.51 14.99 -6.67
C ALA A 150 -12.90 15.79 -7.83
N THR A 151 -12.92 17.14 -7.76
CA THR A 151 -12.36 18.00 -8.80
C THR A 151 -10.82 17.92 -8.85
N ILE A 152 -10.16 17.85 -7.69
CA ILE A 152 -8.69 17.83 -7.62
C ILE A 152 -8.09 16.43 -7.71
N ALA A 153 -8.91 15.38 -7.64
CA ALA A 153 -8.47 14.00 -7.77
C ALA A 153 -8.08 13.68 -9.22
N ALA A 154 -7.34 12.60 -9.40
CA ALA A 154 -7.11 12.04 -10.73
C ALA A 154 -8.43 11.65 -11.40
N HIS A 155 -8.48 11.79 -12.71
CA HIS A 155 -9.60 11.33 -13.53
C HIS A 155 -9.11 10.29 -14.54
N THR A 156 -9.87 9.23 -14.68
CA THR A 156 -9.62 8.21 -15.70
C THR A 156 -10.06 8.71 -17.08
N GLN A 157 -9.72 7.97 -18.12
CA GLN A 157 -10.07 8.35 -19.51
C GLN A 157 -11.59 8.45 -19.74
N ASP A 158 -12.39 7.71 -18.98
CA ASP A 158 -13.86 7.78 -19.02
C ASP A 158 -14.44 8.96 -18.20
N GLY A 159 -13.57 9.80 -17.60
CA GLY A 159 -13.95 10.95 -16.79
C GLY A 159 -14.31 10.63 -15.35
N SER A 160 -14.20 9.36 -14.91
CA SER A 160 -14.47 8.98 -13.51
C SER A 160 -13.39 9.52 -12.58
N SER A 161 -13.80 10.14 -11.47
CA SER A 161 -12.88 10.65 -10.44
C SER A 161 -12.31 9.50 -9.58
N CYS A 162 -11.02 9.56 -9.27
CA CYS A 162 -10.37 8.68 -8.30
C CYS A 162 -10.52 9.21 -6.85
N CYS A 163 -11.71 9.72 -6.52
CA CYS A 163 -12.11 10.17 -5.20
C CYS A 163 -13.53 9.70 -4.89
N GLU A 164 -13.70 8.96 -3.80
CA GLU A 164 -15.02 8.54 -3.32
C GLU A 164 -15.01 8.46 -1.79
N TYR A 165 -16.15 8.76 -1.16
CA TYR A 165 -16.34 8.55 0.26
C TYR A 165 -16.21 7.08 0.62
N ILE A 166 -15.25 6.76 1.49
CA ILE A 166 -14.91 5.37 1.86
C ILE A 166 -15.89 4.82 2.89
N GLY A 167 -16.14 5.56 3.96
CA GLY A 167 -16.96 5.10 5.07
C GLY A 167 -16.84 6.00 6.29
N SER A 168 -17.43 5.55 7.40
CA SER A 168 -17.32 6.24 8.70
C SER A 168 -15.94 6.04 9.35
N GLY A 169 -15.68 6.77 10.42
CA GLY A 169 -14.49 6.59 11.25
C GLY A 169 -13.18 6.75 10.48
N GLY A 170 -12.20 5.96 10.85
CA GLY A 170 -10.86 5.94 10.25
C GLY A 170 -10.74 5.15 8.94
N SER A 171 -11.86 4.75 8.31
CA SER A 171 -11.86 3.83 7.16
C SER A 171 -11.02 4.33 5.97
N GLY A 172 -10.98 5.63 5.70
CA GLY A 172 -10.15 6.19 4.62
C GLY A 172 -8.65 6.00 4.85
N HIS A 173 -8.19 6.23 6.08
CA HIS A 173 -6.81 5.94 6.46
C HIS A 173 -6.51 4.43 6.48
N TYR A 174 -7.48 3.61 6.88
CA TYR A 174 -7.34 2.16 6.82
C TYR A 174 -7.16 1.66 5.38
N VAL A 175 -8.01 2.11 4.46
CA VAL A 175 -7.91 1.76 3.04
C VAL A 175 -6.57 2.24 2.47
N LYS A 176 -6.11 3.44 2.84
CA LYS A 176 -4.79 3.94 2.42
C LYS A 176 -3.64 3.13 3.03
N MET A 177 -3.76 2.68 4.28
CA MET A 177 -2.77 1.82 4.93
C MET A 177 -2.64 0.48 4.20
N VAL A 178 -3.76 -0.17 3.86
CA VAL A 178 -3.76 -1.44 3.11
C VAL A 178 -3.24 -1.24 1.68
N HIS A 179 -3.63 -0.14 1.00
CA HIS A 179 -3.01 0.26 -0.26
C HIS A 179 -1.48 0.26 -0.17
N ASN A 180 -0.92 0.85 0.89
CA ASN A 180 0.53 0.87 1.09
C ASN A 180 1.10 -0.53 1.39
N GLY A 181 0.37 -1.40 2.07
CA GLY A 181 0.76 -2.81 2.25
C GLY A 181 0.88 -3.55 0.92
N ILE A 182 -0.11 -3.39 0.03
CA ILE A 182 -0.06 -3.93 -1.34
C ILE A 182 1.12 -3.33 -2.11
N GLU A 183 1.35 -2.02 -2.01
CA GLU A 183 2.49 -1.31 -2.62
C GLU A 183 3.83 -1.93 -2.19
N TYR A 184 4.00 -2.26 -0.91
CA TYR A 184 5.21 -2.93 -0.42
C TYR A 184 5.39 -4.30 -1.06
N GLY A 185 4.32 -5.09 -1.15
CA GLY A 185 4.33 -6.38 -1.85
C GLY A 185 4.73 -6.24 -3.32
N ASP A 186 4.08 -5.33 -4.04
CA ASP A 186 4.36 -5.08 -5.45
C ASP A 186 5.80 -4.62 -5.72
N ILE A 187 6.29 -3.66 -4.93
CA ILE A 187 7.67 -3.17 -5.05
C ILE A 187 8.65 -4.33 -4.81
N GLN A 188 8.42 -5.14 -3.77
CA GLN A 188 9.34 -6.22 -3.43
C GLN A 188 9.33 -7.32 -4.50
N ILE A 189 8.17 -7.68 -5.04
CA ILE A 189 8.06 -8.63 -6.17
C ILE A 189 8.86 -8.15 -7.39
N ILE A 190 8.74 -6.87 -7.75
CA ILE A 190 9.49 -6.26 -8.87
C ILE A 190 11.01 -6.25 -8.57
N ASN A 191 11.40 -5.92 -7.35
CA ASN A 191 12.81 -5.93 -6.93
C ASN A 191 13.40 -7.34 -6.97
N GLU A 192 12.65 -8.36 -6.59
CA GLU A 192 13.08 -9.75 -6.67
C GLU A 192 13.21 -10.21 -8.13
N ALA A 193 12.30 -9.78 -9.01
CA ALA A 193 12.42 -10.02 -10.44
C ALA A 193 13.69 -9.38 -11.04
N TYR A 194 13.93 -8.09 -10.73
CA TYR A 194 15.18 -7.41 -11.09
C TYR A 194 16.41 -8.19 -10.62
N PHE A 195 16.40 -8.62 -9.36
CA PHE A 195 17.53 -9.34 -8.78
C PHE A 195 17.77 -10.68 -9.44
N LEU A 196 16.72 -11.43 -9.78
CA LEU A 196 16.81 -12.69 -10.51
C LEU A 196 17.40 -12.52 -11.91
N LEU A 197 16.91 -11.52 -12.67
CA LEU A 197 17.44 -11.23 -14.01
C LEU A 197 18.92 -10.85 -13.97
N LYS A 198 19.33 -10.10 -12.96
CA LYS A 198 20.73 -9.71 -12.77
C LYS A 198 21.62 -10.87 -12.31
N GLN A 199 21.15 -11.70 -11.35
CA GLN A 199 21.96 -12.75 -10.74
C GLN A 199 21.98 -14.07 -11.53
N LEU A 200 20.87 -14.45 -12.16
CA LEU A 200 20.73 -15.74 -12.84
C LEU A 200 20.85 -15.63 -14.34
N CYS A 201 20.34 -14.57 -14.94
CA CYS A 201 20.45 -14.34 -16.38
C CYS A 201 21.66 -13.47 -16.75
N HIS A 202 22.36 -12.90 -15.77
CA HIS A 202 23.53 -12.03 -15.94
C HIS A 202 23.30 -10.82 -16.86
N LEU A 203 22.08 -10.29 -16.85
CA LEU A 203 21.70 -9.15 -17.68
C LEU A 203 22.19 -7.83 -17.09
N SER A 204 22.52 -6.91 -17.97
CA SER A 204 22.79 -5.50 -17.63
C SER A 204 21.50 -4.76 -17.28
N ASN A 205 21.61 -3.61 -16.59
CA ASN A 205 20.44 -2.80 -16.24
C ASN A 205 19.64 -2.33 -17.46
N PRO A 206 20.26 -1.88 -18.59
CA PRO A 206 19.51 -1.56 -19.80
C PRO A 206 18.74 -2.75 -20.40
N GLU A 207 19.31 -3.97 -20.41
CA GLU A 207 18.61 -5.17 -20.89
C GLU A 207 17.42 -5.53 -20.00
N ILE A 208 17.56 -5.37 -18.67
CA ILE A 208 16.44 -5.57 -17.72
C ILE A 208 15.38 -4.48 -17.93
N ALA A 209 15.78 -3.24 -18.20
CA ALA A 209 14.86 -2.15 -18.53
C ALA A 209 14.01 -2.47 -19.75
N ASP A 210 14.61 -3.05 -20.82
CA ASP A 210 13.90 -3.47 -22.03
C ASP A 210 12.88 -4.59 -21.75
N ILE A 211 13.19 -5.50 -20.82
CA ILE A 211 12.25 -6.54 -20.35
C ILE A 211 11.07 -5.89 -19.63
N PHE A 212 11.33 -4.99 -18.69
CA PHE A 212 10.26 -4.31 -17.92
C PHE A 212 9.39 -3.43 -18.82
N GLU A 213 9.97 -2.80 -19.84
CA GLU A 213 9.22 -2.03 -20.83
C GLU A 213 8.25 -2.93 -21.61
N ARG A 214 8.71 -4.11 -22.11
CA ARG A 214 7.84 -5.10 -22.74
C ARG A 214 6.75 -5.62 -21.80
N TRP A 215 7.08 -5.92 -20.55
CA TRP A 215 6.08 -6.32 -19.54
C TRP A 215 5.04 -5.26 -19.31
N ASN A 216 5.43 -3.98 -19.39
CA ASN A 216 4.51 -2.85 -19.23
C ASN A 216 3.57 -2.64 -20.44
N GLU A 217 3.77 -3.30 -21.55
CA GLU A 217 2.83 -3.33 -22.67
C GLU A 217 1.72 -4.38 -22.49
N GLY A 218 1.93 -5.35 -21.59
CA GLY A 218 1.05 -6.50 -21.32
C GLY A 218 0.30 -6.44 -20.00
N ARG A 219 0.04 -7.62 -19.45
CA ARG A 219 -0.72 -7.82 -18.20
C ARG A 219 -0.05 -7.25 -16.94
N LEU A 220 1.26 -7.01 -16.99
CA LEU A 220 2.02 -6.37 -15.91
C LEU A 220 2.02 -4.84 -15.98
N LYS A 221 1.31 -4.26 -16.96
CA LYS A 221 1.22 -2.80 -17.12
C LYS A 221 0.80 -2.14 -15.83
N SER A 222 1.74 -1.36 -15.27
CA SER A 222 1.55 -0.66 -14.01
C SER A 222 2.58 0.47 -13.85
N TYR A 223 2.26 1.44 -13.01
CA TYR A 223 3.19 2.54 -12.74
C TYR A 223 4.54 2.07 -12.20
N LEU A 224 4.54 1.09 -11.30
CA LEU A 224 5.78 0.58 -10.71
C LEU A 224 6.67 -0.11 -11.75
N VAL A 225 6.12 -0.89 -12.68
CA VAL A 225 6.88 -1.50 -13.78
C VAL A 225 7.39 -0.42 -14.73
N GLU A 226 6.56 0.59 -15.07
CA GLU A 226 6.96 1.72 -15.90
C GLU A 226 8.15 2.48 -15.31
N ILE A 227 8.07 2.89 -14.06
CA ILE A 227 9.17 3.66 -13.45
C ILE A 227 10.42 2.81 -13.26
N SER A 228 10.28 1.49 -13.02
CA SER A 228 11.43 0.59 -12.91
C SER A 228 12.23 0.52 -14.19
N SER A 229 11.57 0.46 -15.36
CA SER A 229 12.28 0.50 -16.66
C SER A 229 13.05 1.82 -16.86
N LYS A 230 12.47 2.95 -16.42
CA LYS A 230 13.12 4.26 -16.51
C LYS A 230 14.30 4.40 -15.55
N ILE A 231 14.12 3.95 -14.29
CA ILE A 231 15.18 3.98 -13.25
C ILE A 231 16.40 3.18 -13.70
N LEU A 232 16.21 2.03 -14.32
CA LEU A 232 17.30 1.17 -14.78
C LEU A 232 18.12 1.73 -15.95
N ARG A 233 17.60 2.76 -16.65
CA ARG A 233 18.32 3.49 -17.72
C ARG A 233 19.02 4.75 -17.22
N GLU A 234 18.73 5.18 -15.99
CA GLU A 234 19.26 6.44 -15.46
C GLU A 234 20.76 6.30 -15.16
N LYS A 235 21.52 7.33 -15.52
CA LYS A 235 22.96 7.40 -15.26
C LYS A 235 23.25 8.30 -14.07
N ASP A 236 24.18 7.88 -13.24
CA ASP A 236 24.68 8.71 -12.15
C ASP A 236 25.51 9.88 -12.71
N PRO A 237 25.11 11.13 -12.44
CA PRO A 237 25.83 12.31 -12.97
C PRO A 237 27.23 12.46 -12.40
N LEU A 238 27.58 11.80 -11.30
CA LEU A 238 28.89 11.90 -10.66
C LEU A 238 29.89 10.89 -11.22
N SER A 239 29.46 9.66 -11.44
CA SER A 239 30.35 8.55 -11.85
C SER A 239 30.16 8.11 -13.30
N GLY A 240 29.03 8.44 -13.95
CA GLY A 240 28.63 7.93 -15.26
C GLY A 240 28.18 6.48 -15.29
N ASN A 241 28.20 5.78 -14.16
CA ASN A 241 27.67 4.42 -14.01
C ASN A 241 26.12 4.43 -14.02
N ASP A 242 25.51 3.25 -14.04
CA ASP A 242 24.07 3.15 -13.82
C ASP A 242 23.74 3.61 -12.41
N LEU A 243 22.80 4.57 -12.27
CA LEU A 243 22.47 5.17 -10.99
C LEU A 243 22.01 4.15 -9.95
N VAL A 244 21.25 3.14 -10.38
CA VAL A 244 20.74 2.09 -9.49
C VAL A 244 21.88 1.28 -8.83
N ASP A 245 23.01 1.10 -9.48
CA ASP A 245 24.18 0.41 -8.94
C ASP A 245 25.00 1.26 -7.96
N MET A 246 24.75 2.58 -7.94
CA MET A 246 25.36 3.53 -7.01
C MET A 246 24.52 3.76 -5.75
N ILE A 247 23.27 3.29 -5.74
CA ILE A 247 22.36 3.40 -4.59
C ILE A 247 22.67 2.29 -3.59
N LEU A 248 22.80 2.67 -2.31
CA LEU A 248 22.97 1.69 -1.22
C LEU A 248 21.70 0.82 -1.11
N ASP A 249 21.91 -0.50 -0.97
CA ASP A 249 20.83 -1.48 -0.90
C ASP A 249 20.15 -1.54 0.50
N GLU A 250 19.71 -0.38 0.97
CA GLU A 250 18.92 -0.17 2.18
C GLU A 250 17.62 0.55 1.83
N ALA A 251 16.48 -0.08 2.09
CA ALA A 251 15.17 0.49 1.79
C ALA A 251 14.48 0.99 3.06
N GLY A 252 14.22 2.31 3.12
CA GLY A 252 13.50 2.94 4.23
C GLY A 252 12.01 2.62 4.25
N GLN A 253 11.38 2.85 5.41
CA GLN A 253 9.93 2.73 5.57
C GLN A 253 9.39 3.82 6.50
N LYS A 254 8.08 4.15 6.36
CA LYS A 254 7.39 5.17 7.16
C LYS A 254 6.31 4.59 8.09
N GLY A 255 6.26 3.25 8.26
CA GLY A 255 5.39 2.55 9.21
C GLY A 255 4.10 1.96 8.61
N THR A 256 3.57 2.47 7.50
CA THR A 256 2.27 2.00 6.95
C THR A 256 2.26 0.51 6.56
N GLY A 257 3.33 -0.01 5.98
CA GLY A 257 3.46 -1.44 5.67
C GLY A 257 3.49 -2.31 6.93
N MET A 258 4.19 -1.84 7.97
CA MET A 258 4.23 -2.51 9.27
C MET A 258 2.82 -2.52 9.91
N TRP A 259 2.09 -1.42 9.88
CA TRP A 259 0.72 -1.39 10.39
C TRP A 259 -0.20 -2.35 9.64
N THR A 260 -0.06 -2.46 8.30
CA THR A 260 -0.82 -3.44 7.51
C THR A 260 -0.53 -4.87 7.97
N ALA A 261 0.74 -5.22 8.23
CA ALA A 261 1.14 -6.53 8.72
C ALA A 261 0.57 -6.81 10.12
N ILE A 262 0.62 -5.84 11.03
CA ILE A 262 0.05 -5.93 12.39
C ILE A 262 -1.47 -6.10 12.32
N GLU A 263 -2.17 -5.35 11.48
CA GLU A 263 -3.62 -5.46 11.30
C GLU A 263 -4.04 -6.81 10.71
N ALA A 264 -3.26 -7.35 9.76
CA ALA A 264 -3.50 -8.70 9.26
C ALA A 264 -3.41 -9.75 10.37
N LEU A 265 -2.40 -9.65 11.25
CA LEU A 265 -2.27 -10.55 12.41
C LEU A 265 -3.41 -10.36 13.42
N ASN A 266 -3.76 -9.12 13.76
CA ASN A 266 -4.83 -8.79 14.71
C ASN A 266 -6.20 -9.30 14.24
N LYS A 267 -6.43 -9.27 12.93
CA LYS A 267 -7.70 -9.70 12.31
C LYS A 267 -7.67 -11.15 11.79
N HIS A 268 -6.61 -11.88 12.09
CA HIS A 268 -6.41 -13.27 11.64
C HIS A 268 -6.47 -13.44 10.12
N VAL A 269 -6.12 -12.40 9.36
CA VAL A 269 -6.03 -12.46 7.90
C VAL A 269 -4.65 -12.95 7.48
N VAL A 270 -4.62 -13.90 6.58
CA VAL A 270 -3.36 -14.51 6.09
C VAL A 270 -2.79 -13.64 4.99
N ALA A 271 -1.77 -12.81 5.31
CA ALA A 271 -1.17 -11.84 4.40
C ALA A 271 0.36 -11.95 4.31
N PRO A 272 0.93 -13.13 4.01
CA PRO A 272 2.38 -13.33 4.06
C PRO A 272 3.13 -12.52 3.00
N THR A 273 2.58 -12.29 1.81
CA THR A 273 3.22 -11.53 0.73
C THR A 273 3.53 -10.09 1.18
N MET A 274 2.55 -9.39 1.75
CA MET A 274 2.72 -8.02 2.23
C MET A 274 3.62 -7.97 3.48
N THR A 275 3.47 -8.93 4.39
CA THR A 275 4.26 -9.02 5.62
C THR A 275 5.73 -9.30 5.31
N GLU A 276 6.01 -10.20 4.37
CA GLU A 276 7.37 -10.53 3.95
C GLU A 276 8.09 -9.34 3.31
N ALA A 277 7.37 -8.52 2.54
CA ALA A 277 7.93 -7.28 1.98
C ALA A 277 8.41 -6.30 3.08
N VAL A 278 7.74 -6.28 4.24
CA VAL A 278 8.20 -5.51 5.42
C VAL A 278 9.49 -6.12 5.99
N PHE A 279 9.54 -7.44 6.14
CA PHE A 279 10.75 -8.12 6.61
C PHE A 279 11.92 -7.95 5.65
N ALA A 280 11.69 -7.99 4.33
CA ALA A 280 12.72 -7.74 3.33
C ALA A 280 13.34 -6.34 3.50
N ARG A 281 12.52 -5.30 3.76
CA ARG A 281 13.05 -3.95 4.07
C ARG A 281 13.82 -3.92 5.38
N ASN A 282 13.35 -4.57 6.43
CA ASN A 282 14.05 -4.67 7.70
C ASN A 282 15.40 -5.39 7.54
N LEU A 283 15.43 -6.47 6.75
CA LEU A 283 16.67 -7.19 6.43
C LEU A 283 17.63 -6.32 5.62
N SER A 284 17.13 -5.50 4.69
CA SER A 284 17.97 -4.59 3.90
C SER A 284 18.72 -3.59 4.79
N ALA A 285 18.10 -3.10 5.86
CA ALA A 285 18.70 -2.17 6.81
C ALA A 285 19.83 -2.78 7.69
N LEU A 286 20.00 -4.10 7.67
CA LEU A 286 21.09 -4.79 8.38
C LEU A 286 22.36 -4.91 7.53
N LYS A 287 22.70 -3.86 6.75
CA LYS A 287 23.78 -3.90 5.75
C LYS A 287 25.11 -4.42 6.30
N ASP A 288 25.58 -3.87 7.39
CA ASP A 288 26.88 -4.26 8.00
C ASP A 288 26.89 -5.72 8.46
N GLN A 289 25.78 -6.19 9.04
CA GLN A 289 25.63 -7.59 9.44
C GLN A 289 25.62 -8.52 8.22
N ARG A 290 24.95 -8.11 7.13
CA ARG A 290 24.93 -8.89 5.88
C ARG A 290 26.30 -8.99 5.24
N ILE A 291 27.12 -7.92 5.30
CA ILE A 291 28.50 -7.93 4.83
C ILE A 291 29.31 -8.97 5.62
N VAL A 292 29.29 -8.92 6.96
CA VAL A 292 29.99 -9.88 7.81
C VAL A 292 29.54 -11.31 7.55
N ALA A 293 28.23 -11.54 7.45
CA ALA A 293 27.68 -12.87 7.17
C ALA A 293 28.13 -13.40 5.79
N SER A 294 28.13 -12.56 4.75
CA SER A 294 28.55 -12.95 3.41
C SER A 294 30.02 -13.37 3.30
N GLN A 295 30.88 -12.85 4.18
CA GLN A 295 32.28 -13.25 4.27
C GLN A 295 32.47 -14.61 4.95
N GLN A 296 31.60 -14.95 5.92
CA GLN A 296 31.66 -16.19 6.67
C GLN A 296 30.96 -17.35 5.95
N PHE A 297 29.86 -17.07 5.28
CA PHE A 297 29.03 -18.07 4.57
C PHE A 297 29.18 -17.89 3.06
N LYS A 298 30.21 -18.49 2.46
CA LYS A 298 30.33 -18.52 1.00
C LYS A 298 29.21 -19.36 0.43
N LYS A 299 28.33 -18.75 -0.35
CA LYS A 299 27.28 -19.48 -1.04
C LYS A 299 27.91 -20.31 -2.18
N ASN A 300 27.77 -21.62 -2.08
CA ASN A 300 28.02 -22.51 -3.21
C ASN A 300 26.77 -22.43 -4.11
N THR A 301 26.76 -21.52 -5.06
CA THR A 301 25.74 -21.52 -6.09
C THR A 301 25.94 -22.76 -6.95
N LEU A 302 24.92 -23.60 -7.06
CA LEU A 302 24.96 -24.66 -8.06
C LEU A 302 24.95 -24.01 -9.45
N PRO A 303 25.86 -24.36 -10.37
CA PRO A 303 25.80 -23.85 -11.73
C PRO A 303 24.53 -24.39 -12.37
N SER A 304 23.52 -23.57 -12.47
CA SER A 304 22.36 -23.87 -13.28
C SER A 304 22.61 -23.32 -14.69
N THR A 305 22.61 -24.19 -15.68
CA THR A 305 22.47 -23.77 -17.07
C THR A 305 21.02 -23.31 -17.24
N ILE A 306 20.77 -22.03 -16.94
CA ILE A 306 19.45 -21.44 -17.12
C ILE A 306 19.36 -20.98 -18.59
N ASP A 307 18.35 -21.45 -19.29
CA ASP A 307 17.95 -20.81 -20.53
C ASP A 307 17.27 -19.48 -20.19
N ALA A 308 17.99 -18.38 -20.44
CA ALA A 308 17.56 -17.04 -20.04
C ALA A 308 16.22 -16.64 -20.69
N GLU A 309 15.97 -17.03 -21.92
CA GLU A 309 14.73 -16.65 -22.62
C GLU A 309 13.52 -17.33 -21.97
N THR A 310 13.58 -18.63 -21.74
CA THR A 310 12.54 -19.37 -21.04
C THR A 310 12.36 -18.87 -19.60
N PHE A 311 13.45 -18.57 -18.89
CA PHE A 311 13.38 -18.07 -17.52
C PHE A 311 12.72 -16.70 -17.43
N ILE A 312 12.98 -15.78 -18.38
CA ILE A 312 12.33 -14.46 -18.46
C ILE A 312 10.82 -14.61 -18.64
N GLN A 313 10.38 -15.53 -19.51
CA GLN A 313 8.96 -15.82 -19.71
C GLN A 313 8.32 -16.40 -18.43
N ASP A 314 8.98 -17.38 -17.81
CA ASP A 314 8.52 -17.95 -16.54
C ASP A 314 8.43 -16.90 -15.43
N LEU A 315 9.41 -15.97 -15.38
CA LEU A 315 9.45 -14.91 -14.39
C LEU A 315 8.31 -13.90 -14.56
N GLU A 316 7.93 -13.56 -15.78
CA GLU A 316 6.75 -12.73 -16.06
C GLU A 316 5.47 -13.35 -15.45
N HIS A 317 5.27 -14.65 -15.66
CA HIS A 317 4.16 -15.39 -15.07
C HIS A 317 4.21 -15.41 -13.54
N ALA A 318 5.39 -15.65 -12.97
CA ALA A 318 5.59 -15.69 -11.52
C ALA A 318 5.32 -14.32 -10.87
N VAL A 319 5.81 -13.24 -11.47
CA VAL A 319 5.55 -11.85 -11.02
C VAL A 319 4.06 -11.55 -11.05
N TYR A 320 3.39 -11.88 -12.14
CA TYR A 320 1.96 -11.61 -12.28
C TYR A 320 1.12 -12.38 -11.25
N ALA A 321 1.36 -13.68 -11.09
CA ALA A 321 0.66 -14.49 -10.09
C ALA A 321 0.91 -13.98 -8.65
N SER A 322 2.15 -13.60 -8.33
CA SER A 322 2.49 -13.04 -7.03
C SER A 322 1.82 -11.70 -6.76
N LYS A 323 1.68 -10.84 -7.78
CA LYS A 323 0.91 -9.59 -7.67
C LYS A 323 -0.57 -9.88 -7.37
N ILE A 324 -1.19 -10.87 -8.05
CA ILE A 324 -2.57 -11.28 -7.72
C ILE A 324 -2.67 -11.68 -6.25
N MET A 325 -1.71 -12.43 -5.70
CA MET A 325 -1.71 -12.79 -4.26
C MET A 325 -1.62 -11.57 -3.35
N SER A 326 -0.78 -10.60 -3.67
CA SER A 326 -0.65 -9.35 -2.89
C SER A 326 -1.98 -8.60 -2.79
N TYR A 327 -2.68 -8.45 -3.92
CA TYR A 327 -4.00 -7.81 -3.94
C TYR A 327 -5.08 -8.68 -3.26
N ALA A 328 -5.10 -9.99 -3.50
CA ALA A 328 -6.04 -10.89 -2.85
C ALA A 328 -5.97 -10.79 -1.31
N GLN A 329 -4.75 -10.78 -0.76
CA GLN A 329 -4.51 -10.62 0.67
C GLN A 329 -4.94 -9.24 1.18
N GLY A 330 -4.65 -8.17 0.43
CA GLY A 330 -5.05 -6.82 0.77
C GLY A 330 -6.57 -6.64 0.78
N PHE A 331 -7.27 -7.19 -0.22
CA PHE A 331 -8.73 -7.13 -0.30
C PHE A 331 -9.41 -8.01 0.76
N ASP A 332 -8.83 -9.15 1.13
CA ASP A 332 -9.31 -9.94 2.27
C ASP A 332 -9.18 -9.16 3.58
N LEU A 333 -8.08 -8.42 3.76
CA LEU A 333 -7.91 -7.56 4.94
C LEU A 333 -8.92 -6.42 4.98
N LEU A 334 -9.20 -5.78 3.84
CA LEU A 334 -10.26 -4.76 3.74
C LEU A 334 -11.64 -5.31 4.05
N LYS A 335 -11.95 -6.51 3.53
CA LYS A 335 -13.22 -7.21 3.78
C LYS A 335 -13.42 -7.49 5.27
N GLU A 336 -12.43 -8.07 5.92
CA GLU A 336 -12.48 -8.39 7.34
C GLU A 336 -12.59 -7.12 8.20
N ALA A 337 -11.81 -6.10 7.88
CA ALA A 337 -11.87 -4.81 8.58
C ALA A 337 -13.24 -4.14 8.42
N SER A 338 -13.84 -4.21 7.23
CA SER A 338 -15.18 -3.69 6.95
C SER A 338 -16.22 -4.36 7.84
N ALA A 339 -16.16 -5.70 7.97
CA ALA A 339 -17.07 -6.45 8.82
C ALA A 339 -16.87 -6.13 10.31
N CYS A 340 -15.62 -6.13 10.79
CA CYS A 340 -15.30 -5.87 12.19
C CYS A 340 -15.70 -4.46 12.66
N ASN A 341 -15.59 -3.45 11.79
CA ASN A 341 -15.82 -2.04 12.15
C ASN A 341 -17.16 -1.50 11.62
N ASN A 342 -17.96 -2.30 10.94
CA ASN A 342 -19.23 -1.89 10.32
C ASN A 342 -19.08 -0.72 9.34
N TRP A 343 -18.00 -0.71 8.51
CA TRP A 343 -17.72 0.39 7.58
C TRP A 343 -18.47 0.29 6.26
N ASP A 344 -19.00 -0.88 5.91
CA ASP A 344 -19.68 -1.16 4.62
C ASP A 344 -18.84 -0.76 3.40
N LEU A 345 -17.56 -1.15 3.40
CA LEU A 345 -16.62 -0.81 2.33
C LEU A 345 -17.07 -1.39 0.99
N LYS A 346 -17.11 -0.56 -0.03
CA LYS A 346 -17.42 -0.96 -1.40
C LYS A 346 -16.14 -1.39 -2.12
N LEU A 347 -15.70 -2.63 -1.89
CA LEU A 347 -14.38 -3.11 -2.29
C LEU A 347 -14.10 -2.96 -3.79
N GLY A 348 -15.08 -3.24 -4.64
CA GLY A 348 -14.95 -3.00 -6.08
C GLY A 348 -14.72 -1.54 -6.43
N ASN A 349 -15.40 -0.61 -5.74
CA ASN A 349 -15.20 0.83 -5.95
C ASN A 349 -13.83 1.27 -5.46
N ILE A 350 -13.35 0.71 -4.34
CA ILE A 350 -11.99 0.98 -3.84
C ILE A 350 -10.94 0.64 -4.90
N ALA A 351 -11.09 -0.49 -5.62
CA ALA A 351 -10.19 -0.83 -6.72
C ALA A 351 -10.18 0.26 -7.81
N LEU A 352 -11.34 0.84 -8.13
CA LEU A 352 -11.45 1.92 -9.13
C LEU A 352 -10.75 3.20 -8.71
N LEU A 353 -10.69 3.50 -7.40
CA LEU A 353 -9.98 4.68 -6.90
C LEU A 353 -8.47 4.61 -7.15
N TRP A 354 -7.93 3.40 -7.31
CA TRP A 354 -6.51 3.17 -7.49
C TRP A 354 -6.06 3.10 -8.96
N ARG A 355 -6.98 3.30 -9.92
CA ARG A 355 -6.67 3.25 -11.36
C ARG A 355 -5.74 4.36 -11.82
N GLU A 356 -5.92 5.56 -11.26
CA GLU A 356 -5.07 6.71 -11.56
C GLU A 356 -4.69 7.45 -10.27
N GLY A 357 -3.69 8.33 -10.35
CA GLY A 357 -3.27 9.17 -9.23
C GLY A 357 -2.72 8.41 -8.04
N CYS A 358 -2.33 7.14 -8.16
CA CYS A 358 -1.72 6.39 -7.07
C CYS A 358 -0.51 5.56 -7.53
N ILE A 359 0.23 5.04 -6.56
CA ILE A 359 1.48 4.30 -6.80
C ILE A 359 1.21 2.88 -7.33
N ILE A 360 0.10 2.26 -6.95
CA ILE A 360 -0.24 0.88 -7.35
C ILE A 360 -1.18 0.79 -8.55
N ARG A 361 -1.33 1.88 -9.32
CA ARG A 361 -2.17 1.84 -10.52
C ARG A 361 -1.70 0.77 -11.51
N ALA A 362 -2.64 -0.07 -11.94
CA ALA A 362 -2.39 -1.22 -12.80
C ALA A 362 -3.65 -1.57 -13.61
N VAL A 363 -3.47 -2.19 -14.77
CA VAL A 363 -4.58 -2.52 -15.70
C VAL A 363 -5.59 -3.52 -15.13
N PHE A 364 -5.21 -4.35 -14.17
CA PHE A 364 -6.13 -5.35 -13.64
C PHE A 364 -7.08 -4.84 -12.54
N LEU A 365 -6.99 -3.57 -12.15
CA LEU A 365 -7.89 -2.99 -11.12
C LEU A 365 -9.35 -2.97 -11.57
N ASP A 366 -9.63 -2.72 -12.85
CA ASP A 366 -10.99 -2.81 -13.40
C ASP A 366 -11.55 -4.24 -13.30
N ARG A 367 -10.69 -5.24 -13.41
CA ARG A 367 -11.07 -6.66 -13.29
C ARG A 367 -11.42 -7.03 -11.85
N ILE A 368 -10.76 -6.42 -10.87
CA ILE A 368 -11.14 -6.55 -9.46
C ILE A 368 -12.57 -6.00 -9.27
N LYS A 369 -12.86 -4.83 -9.85
CA LYS A 369 -14.22 -4.27 -9.81
C LYS A 369 -15.23 -5.23 -10.42
N SER A 370 -14.95 -5.74 -11.62
CA SER A 370 -15.84 -6.70 -12.31
C SER A 370 -16.11 -7.94 -11.45
N ALA A 371 -15.08 -8.48 -10.79
CA ALA A 371 -15.23 -9.63 -9.91
C ALA A 371 -16.20 -9.36 -8.74
N TYR A 372 -16.15 -8.17 -8.14
CA TYR A 372 -17.09 -7.77 -7.08
C TYR A 372 -18.50 -7.44 -7.59
N ASP A 373 -18.65 -7.08 -8.86
CA ASP A 373 -19.98 -6.85 -9.47
C ASP A 373 -20.69 -8.15 -9.84
N GLU A 374 -19.94 -9.23 -10.11
CA GLU A 374 -20.49 -10.55 -10.40
C GLU A 374 -21.10 -11.25 -9.16
N GLY A 375 -20.77 -10.80 -7.95
CA GLY A 375 -21.33 -11.33 -6.72
C GLY A 375 -20.38 -11.34 -5.53
N GLU A 376 -20.66 -12.23 -4.56
CA GLU A 376 -19.83 -12.36 -3.37
C GLU A 376 -18.45 -12.94 -3.70
N VAL A 377 -17.40 -12.19 -3.38
CA VAL A 377 -16.00 -12.64 -3.54
C VAL A 377 -15.48 -13.20 -2.22
N VAL A 378 -15.29 -14.50 -2.16
CA VAL A 378 -14.65 -15.17 -1.00
C VAL A 378 -13.18 -14.74 -0.92
N ASN A 379 -12.45 -14.88 -2.02
CA ASN A 379 -11.08 -14.41 -2.22
C ASN A 379 -10.87 -14.14 -3.72
N LEU A 380 -10.12 -13.10 -4.08
CA LEU A 380 -9.92 -12.72 -5.49
C LEU A 380 -9.31 -13.83 -6.34
N MET A 381 -8.40 -14.65 -5.79
CA MET A 381 -7.80 -15.76 -6.53
C MET A 381 -8.79 -16.86 -6.94
N LEU A 382 -9.97 -16.92 -6.31
CA LEU A 382 -11.02 -17.90 -6.63
C LEU A 382 -11.99 -17.41 -7.71
N THR A 383 -11.95 -16.13 -8.05
CA THR A 383 -12.77 -15.59 -9.14
C THR A 383 -12.35 -16.19 -10.48
N ARG A 384 -13.31 -16.31 -11.40
CA ARG A 384 -13.09 -17.04 -12.64
C ARG A 384 -11.88 -16.56 -13.42
N GLU A 385 -11.72 -15.27 -13.56
CA GLU A 385 -10.63 -14.67 -14.33
C GLU A 385 -9.27 -14.90 -13.68
N PHE A 386 -9.10 -14.51 -12.43
CA PHE A 386 -7.82 -14.65 -11.75
C PHE A 386 -7.42 -16.11 -11.54
N ARG A 387 -8.39 -16.99 -11.28
CA ARG A 387 -8.12 -18.43 -11.17
C ARG A 387 -7.48 -19.01 -12.43
N ASN A 388 -8.02 -18.70 -13.60
CA ASN A 388 -7.50 -19.24 -14.85
C ASN A 388 -6.06 -18.75 -15.11
N GLU A 389 -5.78 -17.47 -14.87
CA GLU A 389 -4.45 -16.90 -15.04
C GLU A 389 -3.42 -17.44 -14.04
N ILE A 390 -3.84 -17.70 -12.81
CA ILE A 390 -2.99 -18.37 -11.81
C ILE A 390 -2.67 -19.79 -12.27
N LEU A 391 -3.65 -20.55 -12.79
CA LEU A 391 -3.42 -21.89 -13.29
C LEU A 391 -2.46 -21.92 -14.48
N GLU A 392 -2.57 -20.97 -15.40
CA GLU A 392 -1.63 -20.79 -16.51
C GLU A 392 -0.21 -20.46 -16.04
N ALA A 393 -0.09 -19.67 -14.98
CA ALA A 393 1.20 -19.25 -14.45
C ALA A 393 1.87 -20.30 -13.53
N LEU A 394 1.10 -21.25 -12.99
CA LEU A 394 1.52 -22.04 -11.84
C LEU A 394 2.81 -22.84 -12.05
N GLU A 395 2.98 -23.49 -13.19
CA GLU A 395 4.19 -24.26 -13.46
C GLU A 395 5.41 -23.37 -13.59
N SER A 396 5.28 -22.24 -14.31
CA SER A 396 6.32 -21.23 -14.47
C SER A 396 6.72 -20.64 -13.11
N TRP A 397 5.73 -20.30 -12.29
CA TRP A 397 5.95 -19.78 -10.95
C TRP A 397 6.73 -20.76 -10.06
N ARG A 398 6.37 -22.04 -10.09
CA ARG A 398 7.10 -23.10 -9.37
C ARG A 398 8.55 -23.24 -9.85
N ARG A 399 8.77 -23.19 -11.18
CA ARG A 399 10.13 -23.26 -11.74
C ARG A 399 10.97 -22.06 -11.28
N VAL A 400 10.44 -20.85 -11.32
CA VAL A 400 11.14 -19.64 -10.86
C VAL A 400 11.52 -19.75 -9.39
N VAL A 401 10.58 -20.06 -8.52
CA VAL A 401 10.83 -20.13 -7.06
C VAL A 401 11.82 -21.25 -6.74
N SER A 402 11.65 -22.45 -7.28
CA SER A 402 12.57 -23.57 -7.04
C SER A 402 13.97 -23.29 -7.55
N THR A 403 14.10 -22.73 -8.75
CA THR A 403 15.40 -22.35 -9.31
C THR A 403 16.09 -21.29 -8.47
N SER A 404 15.36 -20.29 -7.99
CA SER A 404 15.89 -19.24 -7.12
C SER A 404 16.44 -19.81 -5.81
N ILE A 405 15.68 -20.70 -5.16
CA ILE A 405 16.09 -21.32 -3.89
C ILE A 405 17.33 -22.19 -4.09
N VAL A 406 17.35 -23.05 -5.11
CA VAL A 406 18.49 -23.94 -5.41
C VAL A 406 19.73 -23.14 -5.76
N SER A 407 19.58 -22.00 -6.46
CA SER A 407 20.67 -21.09 -6.81
C SER A 407 21.14 -20.19 -5.66
N GLY A 408 20.46 -20.24 -4.51
CA GLY A 408 20.79 -19.41 -3.34
C GLY A 408 20.46 -17.92 -3.52
N VAL A 409 19.57 -17.57 -4.45
CA VAL A 409 19.07 -16.21 -4.66
C VAL A 409 17.84 -15.98 -3.78
N CYS A 410 17.86 -14.90 -3.00
CA CYS A 410 16.80 -14.58 -2.05
C CYS A 410 15.61 -13.95 -2.76
N VAL A 411 14.45 -14.64 -2.71
CA VAL A 411 13.17 -14.19 -3.29
C VAL A 411 12.01 -14.43 -2.31
N PRO A 412 12.06 -13.80 -1.13
CA PRO A 412 11.15 -14.13 -0.04
C PRO A 412 9.68 -13.87 -0.40
N THR A 413 9.39 -12.79 -1.11
CA THR A 413 8.01 -12.40 -1.42
C THR A 413 7.41 -13.26 -2.54
N LEU A 414 8.16 -13.55 -3.60
CA LEU A 414 7.75 -14.49 -4.66
C LEU A 414 7.50 -15.90 -4.07
N ALA A 415 8.39 -16.35 -3.19
CA ALA A 415 8.28 -17.66 -2.54
C ALA A 415 7.07 -17.71 -1.59
N ASN A 416 6.89 -16.72 -0.72
CA ASN A 416 5.77 -16.69 0.23
C ASN A 416 4.42 -16.51 -0.47
N SER A 417 4.37 -15.84 -1.61
CA SER A 417 3.16 -15.78 -2.44
C SER A 417 2.74 -17.16 -2.95
N LEU A 418 3.70 -17.96 -3.44
CA LEU A 418 3.44 -19.34 -3.87
C LEU A 418 3.06 -20.25 -2.70
N ILE A 419 3.75 -20.13 -1.57
CA ILE A 419 3.45 -20.89 -0.35
C ILE A 419 2.05 -20.56 0.17
N TYR A 420 1.63 -19.29 0.12
CA TYR A 420 0.27 -18.89 0.47
C TYR A 420 -0.76 -19.57 -0.45
N PHE A 421 -0.54 -19.53 -1.76
CA PHE A 421 -1.40 -20.21 -2.74
C PHE A 421 -1.50 -21.72 -2.43
N ASP A 422 -0.38 -22.40 -2.25
CA ASP A 422 -0.35 -23.83 -1.95
C ASP A 422 -1.08 -24.16 -0.64
N GLY A 423 -0.84 -23.38 0.40
CA GLY A 423 -1.53 -23.54 1.69
C GLY A 423 -3.04 -23.35 1.58
N TYR A 424 -3.45 -22.27 0.87
CA TYR A 424 -4.86 -21.93 0.71
C TYR A 424 -5.63 -22.98 -0.13
N THR A 425 -4.97 -23.60 -1.09
CA THR A 425 -5.55 -24.62 -1.97
C THR A 425 -5.38 -26.07 -1.45
N THR A 426 -4.76 -26.25 -0.29
CA THR A 426 -4.58 -27.56 0.34
C THR A 426 -5.75 -27.84 1.29
N GLU A 427 -6.58 -28.84 0.95
CA GLU A 427 -7.75 -29.24 1.74
C GLU A 427 -7.39 -29.65 3.18
N ARG A 428 -6.30 -30.41 3.33
CA ARG A 428 -5.88 -30.94 4.63
C ARG A 428 -4.44 -30.51 4.98
N LEU A 429 -4.34 -29.52 5.80
CA LEU A 429 -3.06 -29.00 6.31
C LEU A 429 -2.54 -29.84 7.49
N PRO A 430 -1.23 -29.79 7.81
CA PRO A 430 -0.63 -30.50 8.94
C PRO A 430 -1.00 -29.90 10.32
N ALA A 431 -1.94 -28.96 10.36
CA ALA A 431 -2.46 -28.33 11.58
C ALA A 431 -3.14 -29.32 12.53
N ASN A 432 -3.56 -30.50 12.03
CA ASN A 432 -4.07 -31.59 12.85
C ASN A 432 -3.03 -32.10 13.87
N LEU A 433 -1.76 -32.23 13.49
CA LEU A 433 -0.69 -32.60 14.42
C LEU A 433 -0.44 -31.49 15.45
N CYS A 434 -0.41 -30.24 15.01
CA CYS A 434 -0.28 -29.07 15.90
C CYS A 434 -1.40 -29.08 16.97
N GLN A 435 -2.65 -29.29 16.56
CA GLN A 435 -3.77 -29.33 17.50
C GLN A 435 -3.73 -30.55 18.43
N ALA A 436 -3.26 -31.71 17.94
CA ALA A 436 -3.03 -32.88 18.78
C ALA A 436 -1.93 -32.65 19.84
N GLN A 437 -0.82 -31.98 19.46
CA GLN A 437 0.23 -31.58 20.40
C GLN A 437 -0.29 -30.62 21.46
N ARG A 438 -1.11 -29.65 21.09
CA ARG A 438 -1.76 -28.71 22.02
C ARG A 438 -2.69 -29.45 23.00
N ASP A 439 -3.43 -30.44 22.51
CA ASP A 439 -4.29 -31.25 23.35
C ASP A 439 -3.48 -32.17 24.31
N TRP A 440 -2.35 -32.67 23.83
CA TRP A 440 -1.44 -33.50 24.63
C TRP A 440 -0.90 -32.76 25.85
N PHE A 441 -0.29 -31.56 25.63
CA PHE A 441 0.39 -30.86 26.73
C PHE A 441 -0.52 -29.93 27.55
N GLY A 442 -1.70 -29.58 27.06
CA GLY A 442 -2.52 -28.56 27.70
C GLY A 442 -4.03 -28.83 27.66
N ALA A 443 -4.47 -30.00 27.23
CA ALA A 443 -5.90 -30.34 27.09
C ALA A 443 -6.69 -29.26 26.31
N HIS A 444 -6.06 -28.67 25.25
CA HIS A 444 -6.65 -27.59 24.47
C HIS A 444 -7.78 -28.04 23.57
N THR A 445 -8.16 -29.32 23.62
CA THR A 445 -9.21 -29.95 22.82
C THR A 445 -8.96 -29.89 21.32
N PHE A 446 -9.69 -30.69 20.58
CA PHE A 446 -9.68 -30.72 19.11
C PHE A 446 -11.08 -31.03 18.57
N ARG A 447 -11.31 -30.61 17.30
CA ARG A 447 -12.51 -30.98 16.56
C ARG A 447 -12.22 -32.22 15.73
N ARG A 448 -13.24 -33.10 15.58
CA ARG A 448 -13.12 -34.31 14.77
C ARG A 448 -13.70 -34.08 13.37
N ILE A 449 -13.14 -34.80 12.37
CA ILE A 449 -13.63 -34.74 10.98
C ILE A 449 -14.97 -35.47 10.79
N ASP A 450 -15.31 -36.38 11.70
CA ASP A 450 -16.51 -37.25 11.69
C ASP A 450 -17.59 -36.79 12.69
N LYS A 451 -17.46 -35.55 13.22
CA LYS A 451 -18.39 -34.94 14.17
C LYS A 451 -18.73 -33.52 13.78
N PRO A 452 -19.83 -32.96 14.29
CA PRO A 452 -20.16 -31.55 14.12
C PRO A 452 -19.01 -30.60 14.54
N ARG A 453 -18.83 -29.45 13.82
CA ARG A 453 -17.71 -28.57 14.04
C ARG A 453 -17.77 -27.78 15.36
N ASP A 454 -18.90 -27.72 16.02
CA ASP A 454 -19.13 -27.10 17.32
C ASP A 454 -18.78 -27.99 18.50
N GLU A 455 -18.59 -29.30 18.26
CA GLU A 455 -18.18 -30.23 19.30
C GLU A 455 -16.66 -30.26 19.48
N SER A 456 -16.19 -30.18 20.73
CA SER A 456 -14.78 -30.29 21.12
C SER A 456 -14.49 -31.57 21.87
N PHE A 457 -13.35 -32.16 21.58
CA PHE A 457 -12.91 -33.44 22.15
C PHE A 457 -11.55 -33.31 22.81
N HIS A 458 -11.31 -34.03 23.89
CA HIS A 458 -10.02 -34.24 24.53
C HIS A 458 -9.70 -35.72 24.55
N HIS A 459 -8.46 -36.08 24.23
CA HIS A 459 -7.98 -37.45 24.31
C HIS A 459 -7.08 -37.64 25.54
N LYS A 460 -7.29 -38.73 26.28
CA LYS A 460 -6.34 -39.15 27.31
C LYS A 460 -5.16 -39.83 26.63
N TRP A 461 -4.11 -39.06 26.33
CA TRP A 461 -3.01 -39.49 25.48
C TRP A 461 -2.16 -40.60 26.11
N GLU A 462 -1.85 -40.52 27.33
CA GLU A 462 -1.25 -41.59 28.16
C GLU A 462 -1.45 -41.27 29.65
N ASN A 463 -1.29 -42.29 30.47
CA ASN A 463 -1.36 -42.11 31.93
C ASN A 463 -0.13 -41.38 32.44
N PHE A 464 -0.23 -40.09 32.63
CA PHE A 464 0.67 -39.34 33.49
C PHE A 464 0.25 -39.50 34.93
#